data_f55a18b6f27153e430325e9d4353c79c
#
_entry.id   f55a18b6f27153e430325e9d4353c79c
#
_cell.length_a   1.000
_cell.length_b   1.000
_cell.length_c   1.000
_cell.angle_alpha   90.00
_cell.angle_beta   90.00
_cell.angle_gamma   90.00
#
_symmetry.space_group_name_H-M   'P 1'
#
loop_
_entity.id
_entity.type
_entity.pdbx_description
1 polymer ?
#
loop_
_entity_poly.entity_id
_entity_poly.type
_entity_poly.pdbx_seq_one_letter_code
_entity_poly.pdbx_strand_id
1 'polypeptide(L)'
;MSQQFTNLVFEGGGVKGIAYCGALEILENKGILKNISRVAGTSAGAITAGLLAVGFDNNEIFTLLKNTSFSSFMDSKWGFIRDAIGLFSKFGWYKGKKFQQWFEQQVEKKTGNKNFTLRDLQEAVSNQKSGFKELAVAGTNLSTQTTEIFSWEKTPEISIANAIRISMSIPLFFYVVNYKNYRYVDGGLYYNYPIDIFDNIKYLSDKKYGKEIDYDSRDGAIYNCQTLGLRVDTKEEIKAVFEKTRPQPIKNIKEFMGALIGGYMEGMNKIHLHKNDWHRTIYIDSLGVKTTQFDLDDSTIDKLIKSGQNGATDYFNWFQNPGDQEYPWNKIN
;
A
#
# COMPACT_ATOMS: atom_id res chain seq x y z
N MET A 1 -15.95 5.52 23.89
CA MET A 1 -14.55 5.12 24.17
C MET A 1 -13.75 5.38 22.92
N SER A 2 -12.69 6.18 22.96
CA SER A 2 -11.84 6.40 21.78
C SER A 2 -11.14 5.08 21.46
N GLN A 3 -11.45 4.48 20.32
CA GLN A 3 -10.75 3.30 19.82
C GLN A 3 -9.30 3.69 19.55
N GLN A 4 -8.36 3.01 20.19
CA GLN A 4 -6.94 3.29 20.03
C GLN A 4 -6.41 2.47 18.87
N PHE A 5 -6.22 3.07 17.70
CA PHE A 5 -5.55 2.42 16.58
C PHE A 5 -4.06 2.24 16.87
N THR A 6 -3.56 1.04 16.63
CA THR A 6 -2.15 0.67 16.80
C THR A 6 -1.52 0.14 15.51
N ASN A 7 -2.34 -0.22 14.53
CA ASN A 7 -1.90 -0.73 13.24
C ASN A 7 -2.46 0.16 12.12
N LEU A 8 -1.63 0.44 11.11
CA LEU A 8 -2.01 1.22 9.94
C LEU A 8 -1.67 0.44 8.67
N VAL A 9 -2.64 0.30 7.77
CA VAL A 9 -2.52 -0.49 6.56
C VAL A 9 -2.83 0.35 5.33
N PHE A 10 -2.00 0.23 4.29
CA PHE A 10 -2.11 1.00 3.06
C PHE A 10 -2.34 0.09 1.87
N GLU A 11 -3.38 0.38 1.09
CA GLU A 11 -3.64 -0.28 -0.19
C GLU A 11 -2.60 0.09 -1.25
N GLY A 12 -2.38 -0.80 -2.22
CA GLY A 12 -1.63 -0.51 -3.44
C GLY A 12 -2.41 0.40 -4.38
N GLY A 13 -1.78 1.45 -4.89
CA GLY A 13 -2.49 2.42 -5.73
C GLY A 13 -1.61 3.15 -6.76
N GLY A 14 -0.35 2.76 -6.93
CA GLY A 14 0.60 3.44 -7.81
C GLY A 14 0.73 4.92 -7.44
N VAL A 15 0.68 5.82 -8.43
CA VAL A 15 0.83 7.27 -8.20
C VAL A 15 -0.27 7.88 -7.33
N LYS A 16 -1.44 7.24 -7.24
CA LYS A 16 -2.54 7.67 -6.38
C LYS A 16 -2.16 7.68 -4.90
N GLY A 17 -1.14 6.91 -4.51
CA GLY A 17 -0.66 6.80 -3.13
C GLY A 17 -0.18 8.12 -2.51
N ILE A 18 0.08 9.18 -3.30
CA ILE A 18 0.37 10.52 -2.78
C ILE A 18 -0.79 11.07 -1.93
N ALA A 19 -2.02 10.62 -2.20
CA ALA A 19 -3.21 11.00 -1.43
C ALA A 19 -3.13 10.56 0.05
N TYR A 20 -2.33 9.53 0.36
CA TYR A 20 -2.10 9.10 1.74
C TYR A 20 -1.49 10.19 2.61
N CYS A 21 -0.66 11.10 2.03
CA CYS A 21 -0.08 12.21 2.79
C CYS A 21 -1.17 13.11 3.40
N GLY A 22 -2.26 13.37 2.67
CA GLY A 22 -3.39 14.15 3.19
C GLY A 22 -4.13 13.44 4.33
N ALA A 23 -4.33 12.14 4.22
CA ALA A 23 -4.94 11.36 5.30
C ALA A 23 -4.02 11.27 6.54
N LEU A 24 -2.71 11.06 6.33
CA LEU A 24 -1.71 11.03 7.40
C LEU A 24 -1.66 12.35 8.18
N GLU A 25 -1.81 13.50 7.51
CA GLU A 25 -1.89 14.81 8.17
C GLU A 25 -3.08 14.87 9.16
N ILE A 26 -4.25 14.38 8.76
CA ILE A 26 -5.41 14.33 9.66
C ILE A 26 -5.18 13.36 10.82
N LEU A 27 -4.55 12.20 10.58
CA LEU A 27 -4.19 11.23 11.62
C LEU A 27 -3.18 11.83 12.61
N GLU A 28 -2.21 12.59 12.12
CA GLU A 28 -1.22 13.29 12.95
C GLU A 28 -1.87 14.36 13.82
N ASN A 29 -2.70 15.24 13.21
CA ASN A 29 -3.44 16.30 13.92
C ASN A 29 -4.40 15.75 14.99
N LYS A 30 -4.93 14.55 14.78
CA LYS A 30 -5.75 13.83 15.78
C LYS A 30 -4.91 13.06 16.80
N GLY A 31 -3.59 13.08 16.70
CA GLY A 31 -2.68 12.38 17.60
C GLY A 31 -2.73 10.85 17.46
N ILE A 32 -3.20 10.33 16.33
CA ILE A 32 -3.32 8.88 16.08
C ILE A 32 -1.97 8.30 15.69
N LEU A 33 -1.20 8.97 14.84
CA LEU A 33 0.08 8.46 14.32
C LEU A 33 1.08 8.09 15.42
N LYS A 34 1.07 8.80 16.54
CA LYS A 34 1.96 8.51 17.68
C LYS A 34 1.67 7.17 18.36
N ASN A 35 0.46 6.64 18.20
CA ASN A 35 0.05 5.37 18.79
C ASN A 35 0.26 4.18 17.84
N ILE A 36 0.55 4.46 16.56
CA ILE A 36 0.78 3.42 15.56
C ILE A 36 2.14 2.78 15.82
N SER A 37 2.13 1.49 16.12
CA SER A 37 3.31 0.65 16.34
C SER A 37 3.62 -0.26 15.16
N ARG A 38 2.63 -0.56 14.30
CA ARG A 38 2.77 -1.44 13.15
C ARG A 38 2.21 -0.80 11.90
N VAL A 39 2.91 -0.96 10.79
CA VAL A 39 2.46 -0.50 9.49
C VAL A 39 2.57 -1.62 8.47
N ALA A 40 1.64 -1.67 7.53
CA ALA A 40 1.69 -2.61 6.42
C ALA A 40 1.22 -1.96 5.13
N GLY A 41 1.61 -2.56 4.01
CA GLY A 41 1.11 -2.07 2.73
C GLY A 41 1.53 -2.93 1.55
N THR A 42 0.96 -2.58 0.40
CA THR A 42 1.23 -3.19 -0.89
C THR A 42 1.57 -2.10 -1.89
N SER A 43 2.55 -2.33 -2.79
CA SER A 43 2.89 -1.40 -3.88
C SER A 43 3.19 0.03 -3.36
N ALA A 44 2.48 1.05 -3.85
CA ALA A 44 2.60 2.42 -3.33
C ALA A 44 2.31 2.52 -1.83
N GLY A 45 1.36 1.72 -1.33
CA GLY A 45 1.10 1.62 0.11
C GLY A 45 2.28 1.07 0.89
N ALA A 46 3.03 0.12 0.31
CA ALA A 46 4.26 -0.40 0.91
C ALA A 46 5.37 0.67 0.97
N ILE A 47 5.46 1.57 -0.03
CA ILE A 47 6.39 2.70 0.00
C ILE A 47 6.09 3.60 1.20
N THR A 48 4.83 4.00 1.36
CA THR A 48 4.39 4.86 2.48
C THR A 48 4.62 4.17 3.83
N ALA A 49 4.22 2.89 3.95
CA ALA A 49 4.45 2.09 5.15
C ALA A 49 5.94 1.96 5.48
N GLY A 50 6.79 1.69 4.48
CA GLY A 50 8.23 1.57 4.66
C GLY A 50 8.90 2.86 5.14
N LEU A 51 8.51 4.02 4.59
CA LEU A 51 9.00 5.32 5.03
C LEU A 51 8.58 5.62 6.48
N LEU A 52 7.31 5.39 6.82
CA LEU A 52 6.83 5.52 8.20
C LEU A 52 7.57 4.57 9.15
N ALA A 53 7.83 3.32 8.71
CA ALA A 53 8.49 2.30 9.54
C ALA A 53 9.92 2.69 9.92
N VAL A 54 10.66 3.35 9.02
CA VAL A 54 12.02 3.81 9.29
C VAL A 54 12.09 5.22 9.90
N GLY A 55 10.93 5.78 10.31
CA GLY A 55 10.89 7.01 11.11
C GLY A 55 10.81 8.31 10.31
N PHE A 56 10.31 8.29 9.06
CA PHE A 56 9.91 9.53 8.40
C PHE A 56 8.59 10.03 8.99
N ASP A 57 8.50 11.33 9.25
CA ASP A 57 7.23 11.97 9.57
C ASP A 57 6.40 12.29 8.30
N ASN A 58 5.17 12.73 8.48
CA ASN A 58 4.28 12.99 7.36
C ASN A 58 4.79 14.10 6.43
N ASN A 59 5.37 15.18 6.96
CA ASN A 59 5.91 16.28 6.16
C ASN A 59 7.12 15.84 5.33
N GLU A 60 7.99 15.01 5.90
CA GLU A 60 9.12 14.42 5.19
C GLU A 60 8.64 13.52 4.06
N ILE A 61 7.63 12.65 4.32
CA ILE A 61 7.05 11.76 3.31
C ILE A 61 6.41 12.58 2.19
N PHE A 62 5.61 13.59 2.53
CA PHE A 62 4.99 14.49 1.56
C PHE A 62 6.04 15.16 0.67
N THR A 63 7.04 15.81 1.28
CA THR A 63 8.11 16.49 0.57
C THR A 63 8.89 15.54 -0.34
N LEU A 64 9.16 14.35 0.15
CA LEU A 64 9.88 13.32 -0.60
C LEU A 64 9.07 12.83 -1.81
N LEU A 65 7.79 12.49 -1.62
CA LEU A 65 6.94 11.97 -2.70
C LEU A 65 6.59 13.06 -3.72
N LYS A 66 6.31 14.29 -3.28
CA LYS A 66 6.02 15.43 -4.17
C LYS A 66 7.21 15.78 -5.07
N ASN A 67 8.43 15.74 -4.52
CA ASN A 67 9.65 16.09 -5.26
C ASN A 67 10.23 14.90 -6.06
N THR A 68 9.62 13.72 -5.97
CA THR A 68 10.09 12.53 -6.69
C THR A 68 9.32 12.36 -7.99
N SER A 69 10.01 12.55 -9.12
CA SER A 69 9.45 12.18 -10.43
C SER A 69 9.42 10.65 -10.55
N PHE A 70 8.25 10.05 -10.35
CA PHE A 70 8.08 8.61 -10.47
C PHE A 70 8.35 8.11 -11.90
N SER A 71 8.15 8.94 -12.92
CA SER A 71 8.53 8.64 -14.30
C SER A 71 10.04 8.46 -14.46
N SER A 72 10.87 9.07 -13.60
CA SER A 72 12.33 8.89 -13.61
C SER A 72 12.78 7.46 -13.25
N PHE A 73 11.91 6.69 -12.57
CA PHE A 73 12.16 5.28 -12.24
C PHE A 73 11.92 4.33 -13.42
N MET A 74 11.33 4.84 -14.50
CA MET A 74 11.22 4.14 -15.77
C MET A 74 12.60 4.12 -16.46
N ASP A 75 13.49 3.24 -15.98
CA ASP A 75 14.91 3.18 -16.31
C ASP A 75 15.21 2.42 -17.61
N SER A 76 14.53 2.78 -18.70
CA SER A 76 14.88 2.33 -20.05
C SER A 76 15.33 3.51 -20.90
N LYS A 77 16.57 3.45 -21.41
CA LYS A 77 17.15 4.52 -22.26
C LYS A 77 17.37 4.12 -23.71
N TRP A 78 16.96 2.92 -24.17
CA TRP A 78 17.36 2.44 -25.51
C TRP A 78 16.25 1.63 -26.19
N GLY A 79 15.64 2.23 -27.20
CA GLY A 79 14.92 1.71 -28.36
C GLY A 79 14.04 0.46 -28.26
N PHE A 80 12.95 0.48 -28.98
CA PHE A 80 11.87 -0.51 -29.08
C PHE A 80 12.31 -2.00 -29.14
N ILE A 81 13.45 -2.31 -29.77
CA ILE A 81 13.94 -3.70 -29.92
C ILE A 81 14.52 -4.24 -28.61
N ARG A 82 15.21 -3.43 -27.84
CA ARG A 82 15.81 -3.86 -26.56
C ARG A 82 14.77 -3.97 -25.45
N ASP A 83 13.74 -3.14 -25.51
CA ASP A 83 12.59 -3.19 -24.58
C ASP A 83 11.78 -4.46 -24.82
N ALA A 84 11.62 -4.90 -26.07
CA ALA A 84 11.02 -6.19 -26.41
C ALA A 84 11.82 -7.38 -25.88
N ILE A 85 13.16 -7.36 -26.02
CA ILE A 85 14.05 -8.40 -25.45
C ILE A 85 13.95 -8.42 -23.92
N GLY A 86 13.84 -7.26 -23.27
CA GLY A 86 13.64 -7.14 -21.82
C GLY A 86 12.32 -7.77 -21.39
N LEU A 87 11.24 -7.53 -22.13
CA LEU A 87 9.93 -8.11 -21.89
C LEU A 87 9.96 -9.65 -21.93
N PHE A 88 10.62 -10.22 -22.96
CA PHE A 88 10.71 -11.67 -23.12
C PHE A 88 11.71 -12.34 -22.19
N SER A 89 12.81 -11.68 -21.82
CA SER A 89 13.89 -12.30 -21.03
C SER A 89 13.82 -11.98 -19.52
N LYS A 90 13.24 -10.83 -19.14
CA LYS A 90 13.16 -10.31 -17.76
C LYS A 90 11.73 -10.05 -17.29
N PHE A 91 10.75 -10.33 -18.16
CA PHE A 91 9.31 -10.25 -17.88
C PHE A 91 8.82 -8.86 -17.47
N GLY A 92 9.42 -7.78 -18.03
CA GLY A 92 9.02 -6.40 -17.77
C GLY A 92 9.71 -5.40 -18.69
N TRP A 93 9.24 -4.14 -18.68
CA TRP A 93 9.79 -3.05 -19.49
C TRP A 93 10.92 -2.30 -18.78
N TYR A 94 10.82 -2.09 -17.46
CA TYR A 94 11.73 -1.26 -16.67
C TYR A 94 12.46 -2.07 -15.62
N LYS A 95 13.74 -1.77 -15.40
CA LYS A 95 14.59 -2.53 -14.46
C LYS A 95 14.20 -2.30 -13.01
N GLY A 96 13.71 -1.10 -12.65
CA GLY A 96 13.39 -0.68 -11.31
C GLY A 96 14.59 -0.52 -10.37
N LYS A 97 15.83 -0.51 -10.91
CA LYS A 97 17.05 -0.32 -10.11
C LYS A 97 17.13 1.08 -9.52
N LYS A 98 16.71 2.10 -10.28
CA LYS A 98 16.72 3.48 -9.80
C LYS A 98 15.78 3.67 -8.63
N PHE A 99 14.59 3.05 -8.69
CA PHE A 99 13.67 3.06 -7.55
C PHE A 99 14.30 2.39 -6.32
N GLN A 100 14.89 1.21 -6.49
CA GLN A 100 15.55 0.51 -5.40
C GLN A 100 16.63 1.37 -4.74
N GLN A 101 17.53 1.96 -5.55
CA GLN A 101 18.60 2.84 -5.07
C GLN A 101 18.05 4.07 -4.36
N TRP A 102 16.98 4.68 -4.90
CA TRP A 102 16.31 5.81 -4.26
C TRP A 102 15.77 5.40 -2.89
N PHE A 103 15.10 4.26 -2.77
CA PHE A 103 14.56 3.80 -1.49
C PHE A 103 15.67 3.41 -0.50
N GLU A 104 16.74 2.77 -0.97
CA GLU A 104 17.96 2.49 -0.18
C GLU A 104 18.53 3.77 0.43
N GLN A 105 18.60 4.86 -0.32
CA GLN A 105 19.07 6.16 0.17
C GLN A 105 18.14 6.73 1.25
N GLN A 106 16.83 6.55 1.12
CA GLN A 106 15.90 7.00 2.16
C GLN A 106 16.07 6.18 3.45
N VAL A 107 16.21 4.87 3.33
CA VAL A 107 16.49 4.00 4.48
C VAL A 107 17.82 4.41 5.14
N GLU A 108 18.88 4.59 4.36
CA GLU A 108 20.21 5.02 4.86
C GLU A 108 20.14 6.35 5.60
N LYS A 109 19.39 7.32 5.09
CA LYS A 109 19.21 8.64 5.73
C LYS A 109 18.69 8.53 7.17
N LYS A 110 17.81 7.59 7.45
CA LYS A 110 17.17 7.42 8.78
C LYS A 110 17.91 6.42 9.68
N THR A 111 18.55 5.42 9.09
CA THR A 111 19.14 4.29 9.83
C THR A 111 20.66 4.29 9.86
N GLY A 112 21.30 5.01 8.92
CA GLY A 112 22.75 4.94 8.67
C GLY A 112 23.19 3.69 7.87
N ASN A 113 22.24 2.84 7.45
CA ASN A 113 22.52 1.60 6.73
C ASN A 113 21.51 1.38 5.59
N LYS A 114 21.94 1.49 4.33
CA LYS A 114 21.07 1.26 3.16
C LYS A 114 20.53 -0.18 3.05
N ASN A 115 21.22 -1.14 3.67
CA ASN A 115 20.85 -2.55 3.67
C ASN A 115 20.09 -2.95 4.95
N PHE A 116 19.53 -1.97 5.68
CA PHE A 116 18.78 -2.17 6.92
C PHE A 116 17.69 -3.22 6.72
N THR A 117 17.75 -4.31 7.48
CA THR A 117 16.88 -5.47 7.34
C THR A 117 15.62 -5.35 8.19
N LEU A 118 14.66 -6.24 7.97
CA LEU A 118 13.48 -6.33 8.85
C LEU A 118 13.85 -6.79 10.26
N ARG A 119 14.92 -7.55 10.44
CA ARG A 119 15.50 -7.87 11.76
C ARG A 119 16.03 -6.61 12.45
N ASP A 120 16.86 -5.83 11.75
CA ASP A 120 17.43 -4.59 12.30
C ASP A 120 16.30 -3.61 12.71
N LEU A 121 15.24 -3.56 11.91
CA LEU A 121 14.05 -2.75 12.21
C LEU A 121 13.38 -3.24 13.50
N GLN A 122 13.18 -4.54 13.65
CA GLN A 122 12.57 -5.12 14.84
C GLN A 122 13.42 -4.88 16.09
N GLU A 123 14.74 -4.97 15.97
CA GLU A 123 15.65 -4.63 17.06
C GLU A 123 15.55 -3.15 17.45
N ALA A 124 15.45 -2.25 16.46
CA ALA A 124 15.26 -0.82 16.72
C ALA A 124 13.92 -0.53 17.44
N VAL A 125 12.83 -1.21 17.02
CA VAL A 125 11.51 -1.12 17.66
C VAL A 125 11.56 -1.67 19.08
N SER A 126 12.15 -2.85 19.29
CA SER A 126 12.26 -3.49 20.60
C SER A 126 13.10 -2.66 21.58
N ASN A 127 14.11 -1.97 21.09
CA ASN A 127 14.93 -1.02 21.86
C ASN A 127 14.26 0.34 22.03
N GLN A 128 12.97 0.48 21.69
CA GLN A 128 12.17 1.70 21.80
C GLN A 128 12.80 2.92 21.10
N LYS A 129 13.53 2.68 20.01
CA LYS A 129 14.10 3.76 19.21
C LYS A 129 12.97 4.59 18.61
N SER A 130 12.97 5.89 18.93
CA SER A 130 11.87 6.80 18.57
C SER A 130 11.61 6.82 17.07
N GLY A 131 10.33 6.77 16.69
CA GLY A 131 9.86 6.87 15.31
C GLY A 131 9.83 5.55 14.53
N PHE A 132 10.54 4.50 14.98
CA PHE A 132 10.52 3.20 14.28
C PHE A 132 9.24 2.43 14.56
N LYS A 133 8.75 1.68 13.54
CA LYS A 133 7.54 0.85 13.61
C LYS A 133 7.79 -0.50 12.98
N GLU A 134 7.08 -1.54 13.43
CA GLU A 134 7.11 -2.84 12.74
C GLU A 134 6.53 -2.70 11.34
N LEU A 135 7.13 -3.40 10.37
CA LEU A 135 6.75 -3.35 8.96
C LEU A 135 6.34 -4.73 8.44
N ALA A 136 5.22 -4.77 7.74
CA ALA A 136 4.84 -5.90 6.90
C ALA A 136 4.53 -5.43 5.47
N VAL A 137 5.06 -6.16 4.49
CA VAL A 137 4.96 -5.82 3.07
C VAL A 137 4.43 -7.01 2.29
N ALA A 138 3.38 -6.82 1.49
CA ALA A 138 2.86 -7.87 0.65
C ALA A 138 3.62 -7.96 -0.68
N GLY A 139 3.93 -9.18 -1.11
CA GLY A 139 4.46 -9.50 -2.42
C GLY A 139 3.81 -10.74 -3.00
N THR A 140 3.89 -10.92 -4.30
CA THR A 140 3.41 -12.13 -4.98
C THR A 140 4.58 -13.00 -5.41
N ASN A 141 4.65 -14.22 -4.88
CA ASN A 141 5.60 -15.23 -5.31
C ASN A 141 5.03 -15.98 -6.53
N LEU A 142 5.52 -15.65 -7.73
CA LEU A 142 5.07 -16.31 -8.97
C LEU A 142 5.53 -17.77 -9.08
N SER A 143 6.62 -18.13 -8.41
CA SER A 143 7.15 -19.49 -8.46
C SER A 143 6.27 -20.49 -7.71
N THR A 144 5.58 -20.02 -6.66
CA THR A 144 4.65 -20.81 -5.84
C THR A 144 3.19 -20.42 -6.06
N GLN A 145 2.94 -19.34 -6.80
CA GLN A 145 1.60 -18.77 -7.04
C GLN A 145 0.87 -18.40 -5.73
N THR A 146 1.60 -17.83 -4.77
CA THR A 146 1.07 -17.45 -3.46
C THR A 146 1.40 -16.01 -3.10
N THR A 147 0.59 -15.42 -2.21
CA THR A 147 0.97 -14.20 -1.50
C THR A 147 2.07 -14.52 -0.50
N GLU A 148 3.08 -13.67 -0.42
CA GLU A 148 4.12 -13.73 0.60
C GLU A 148 4.18 -12.41 1.35
N ILE A 149 4.18 -12.50 2.68
CA ILE A 149 4.31 -11.34 3.55
C ILE A 149 5.75 -11.26 4.04
N PHE A 150 6.43 -10.19 3.64
CA PHE A 150 7.76 -9.85 4.13
C PHE A 150 7.63 -9.11 5.46
N SER A 151 8.00 -9.76 6.54
CA SER A 151 7.99 -9.24 7.90
C SER A 151 9.16 -9.80 8.69
N TRP A 152 9.50 -9.19 9.83
CA TRP A 152 10.57 -9.70 10.70
C TRP A 152 10.31 -11.16 11.15
N GLU A 153 9.05 -11.55 11.29
CA GLU A 153 8.67 -12.91 11.70
C GLU A 153 8.94 -13.97 10.62
N LYS A 154 8.77 -13.60 9.34
CA LYS A 154 8.83 -14.57 8.22
C LYS A 154 10.12 -14.46 7.41
N THR A 155 10.62 -13.26 7.23
CA THR A 155 11.74 -12.95 6.34
C THR A 155 12.70 -11.93 6.96
N PRO A 156 13.22 -12.16 8.18
CA PRO A 156 14.00 -11.17 8.94
C PRO A 156 15.23 -10.65 8.19
N GLU A 157 15.83 -11.46 7.32
CA GLU A 157 17.08 -11.12 6.62
C GLU A 157 16.91 -10.28 5.35
N ILE A 158 15.67 -10.06 4.90
CA ILE A 158 15.47 -9.21 3.73
C ILE A 158 15.67 -7.75 4.12
N SER A 159 16.40 -6.97 3.29
CA SER A 159 16.43 -5.52 3.49
C SER A 159 15.07 -4.90 3.21
N ILE A 160 14.73 -3.84 3.93
CA ILE A 160 13.47 -3.10 3.73
C ILE A 160 13.35 -2.67 2.27
N ALA A 161 14.43 -2.13 1.69
CA ALA A 161 14.44 -1.69 0.30
C ALA A 161 14.14 -2.83 -0.69
N ASN A 162 14.62 -4.04 -0.44
CA ASN A 162 14.30 -5.21 -1.28
C ASN A 162 12.85 -5.64 -1.12
N ALA A 163 12.30 -5.66 0.09
CA ALA A 163 10.89 -5.98 0.32
C ALA A 163 9.97 -4.98 -0.41
N ILE A 164 10.26 -3.68 -0.29
CA ILE A 164 9.53 -2.61 -1.00
C ILE A 164 9.73 -2.74 -2.52
N ARG A 165 10.95 -3.05 -3.00
CA ARG A 165 11.22 -3.27 -4.43
C ARG A 165 10.41 -4.42 -5.00
N ILE A 166 10.24 -5.51 -4.26
CA ILE A 166 9.36 -6.62 -4.64
C ILE A 166 7.92 -6.11 -4.74
N SER A 167 7.42 -5.50 -3.67
CA SER A 167 6.02 -5.09 -3.56
C SER A 167 5.59 -4.08 -4.62
N MET A 168 6.51 -3.26 -5.16
CA MET A 168 6.20 -2.27 -6.20
C MET A 168 6.47 -2.76 -7.63
N SER A 169 6.81 -4.05 -7.79
CA SER A 169 7.16 -4.64 -9.10
C SER A 169 5.92 -5.01 -9.91
N ILE A 170 5.17 -4.00 -10.36
CA ILE A 170 3.96 -4.19 -11.18
C ILE A 170 4.31 -5.09 -12.37
N PRO A 171 3.59 -6.23 -12.55
CA PRO A 171 3.86 -7.21 -13.60
C PRO A 171 3.91 -6.55 -14.97
N LEU A 172 4.82 -7.00 -15.82
CA LEU A 172 5.10 -6.49 -17.17
C LEU A 172 5.61 -5.04 -17.23
N PHE A 173 5.37 -4.23 -16.20
CA PHE A 173 5.90 -2.87 -16.11
C PHE A 173 7.34 -2.90 -15.58
N PHE A 174 7.57 -3.51 -14.45
CA PHE A 174 8.91 -3.71 -13.89
C PHE A 174 9.40 -5.14 -14.08
N TYR A 175 10.73 -5.30 -14.11
CA TYR A 175 11.35 -6.62 -14.10
C TYR A 175 10.96 -7.38 -12.84
N VAL A 176 10.71 -8.68 -13.03
CA VAL A 176 10.54 -9.64 -11.96
C VAL A 176 11.75 -9.60 -11.03
N VAL A 177 11.53 -9.60 -9.74
CA VAL A 177 12.58 -9.64 -8.73
C VAL A 177 12.90 -11.10 -8.37
N ASN A 178 14.18 -11.45 -8.42
CA ASN A 178 14.66 -12.75 -7.95
C ASN A 178 15.15 -12.61 -6.51
N TYR A 179 14.56 -13.40 -5.61
CA TYR A 179 14.96 -13.47 -4.20
C TYR A 179 14.91 -14.93 -3.73
N LYS A 180 15.99 -15.45 -3.14
CA LYS A 180 16.12 -16.86 -2.67
C LYS A 180 15.63 -17.90 -3.69
N ASN A 181 16.01 -17.73 -4.97
CA ASN A 181 15.63 -18.61 -6.10
C ASN A 181 14.15 -18.58 -6.49
N TYR A 182 13.33 -17.71 -5.90
CA TYR A 182 11.95 -17.47 -6.30
C TYR A 182 11.82 -16.18 -7.10
N ARG A 183 10.76 -16.10 -7.88
CA ARG A 183 10.42 -14.92 -8.71
C ARG A 183 9.23 -14.19 -8.11
N TYR A 184 9.42 -12.90 -7.88
CA TYR A 184 8.42 -12.05 -7.24
C TYR A 184 8.00 -10.89 -8.11
N VAL A 185 6.73 -10.52 -7.94
CA VAL A 185 6.13 -9.31 -8.50
C VAL A 185 5.33 -8.58 -7.41
N ASP A 186 4.70 -7.48 -7.80
CA ASP A 186 3.86 -6.65 -6.95
C ASP A 186 2.82 -7.49 -6.17
N GLY A 187 2.69 -7.19 -4.90
CA GLY A 187 1.72 -7.86 -4.02
C GLY A 187 0.27 -7.63 -4.44
N GLY A 188 -0.01 -6.51 -5.12
CA GLY A 188 -1.33 -6.18 -5.61
C GLY A 188 -1.92 -7.18 -6.60
N LEU A 189 -1.10 -8.09 -7.14
CA LEU A 189 -1.63 -9.17 -7.97
C LEU A 189 -2.58 -10.10 -7.20
N TYR A 190 -2.30 -10.40 -5.94
CA TYR A 190 -3.14 -11.29 -5.12
C TYR A 190 -3.68 -10.63 -3.85
N TYR A 191 -3.01 -9.60 -3.32
CA TYR A 191 -3.32 -9.03 -2.01
C TYR A 191 -3.04 -7.53 -1.98
N ASN A 192 -3.86 -6.77 -2.73
CA ASN A 192 -3.64 -5.34 -2.91
C ASN A 192 -3.96 -4.51 -1.67
N TYR A 193 -4.97 -4.92 -0.89
CA TYR A 193 -5.35 -4.25 0.35
C TYR A 193 -5.22 -5.22 1.53
N PRO A 194 -4.05 -5.27 2.21
CA PRO A 194 -3.79 -6.27 3.25
C PRO A 194 -4.37 -5.89 4.61
N ILE A 195 -5.66 -5.52 4.68
CA ILE A 195 -6.32 -4.99 5.88
C ILE A 195 -6.34 -5.98 7.04
N ASP A 196 -6.43 -7.27 6.76
CA ASP A 196 -6.48 -8.36 7.73
C ASP A 196 -5.10 -8.92 8.12
N ILE A 197 -4.00 -8.27 7.68
CA ILE A 197 -2.63 -8.73 7.96
C ILE A 197 -2.31 -8.78 9.47
N PHE A 198 -2.96 -7.91 10.24
CA PHE A 198 -2.84 -7.85 11.71
C PHE A 198 -4.07 -8.46 12.43
N ASP A 199 -4.88 -9.23 11.73
CA ASP A 199 -6.04 -9.94 12.30
C ASP A 199 -5.60 -11.22 13.00
N ASN A 200 -4.85 -11.04 14.08
CA ASN A 200 -4.39 -12.12 14.94
C ASN A 200 -4.29 -11.62 16.40
N ILE A 201 -4.62 -12.49 17.33
CA ILE A 201 -4.66 -12.20 18.78
C ILE A 201 -3.32 -11.66 19.31
N LYS A 202 -2.19 -12.05 18.71
CA LYS A 202 -0.84 -11.60 19.07
C LYS A 202 -0.59 -10.11 18.82
N TYR A 203 -1.39 -9.48 17.94
CA TYR A 203 -1.28 -8.06 17.61
C TYR A 203 -2.24 -7.17 18.39
N LEU A 204 -3.08 -7.75 19.25
CA LEU A 204 -3.97 -6.97 20.13
C LEU A 204 -3.19 -6.40 21.32
N SER A 205 -3.42 -5.14 21.63
CA SER A 205 -2.95 -4.55 22.90
C SER A 205 -3.81 -4.97 24.10
N ASP A 206 -5.09 -5.31 23.86
CA ASP A 206 -6.05 -5.81 24.84
C ASP A 206 -7.09 -6.66 24.09
N LYS A 207 -7.49 -7.80 24.67
CA LYS A 207 -8.48 -8.75 24.11
C LYS A 207 -9.82 -8.09 23.75
N LYS A 208 -10.22 -7.04 24.46
CA LYS A 208 -11.46 -6.29 24.19
C LYS A 208 -11.53 -5.66 22.79
N TYR A 209 -10.40 -5.48 22.12
CA TYR A 209 -10.30 -4.96 20.75
C TYR A 209 -10.40 -6.02 19.68
N GLY A 210 -10.48 -7.30 20.06
CA GLY A 210 -10.70 -8.41 19.14
C GLY A 210 -12.18 -8.77 19.05
N LYS A 211 -12.65 -9.13 17.84
CA LYS A 211 -13.95 -9.76 17.62
C LYS A 211 -13.74 -11.10 16.95
N GLU A 212 -14.46 -12.12 17.40
CA GLU A 212 -14.41 -13.44 16.77
C GLU A 212 -14.77 -13.38 15.28
N ILE A 213 -14.09 -14.21 14.51
CA ILE A 213 -14.33 -14.39 13.08
C ILE A 213 -14.50 -15.89 12.81
N ASP A 214 -15.46 -16.22 11.99
CA ASP A 214 -15.84 -17.60 11.64
C ASP A 214 -15.34 -18.03 10.24
N TYR A 215 -14.79 -17.10 9.47
CA TYR A 215 -14.35 -17.34 8.10
C TYR A 215 -12.84 -17.54 7.94
N ASP A 216 -12.03 -17.33 8.98
CA ASP A 216 -10.58 -17.42 8.95
C ASP A 216 -10.07 -18.54 9.85
N SER A 217 -9.50 -19.55 9.24
CA SER A 217 -8.99 -20.76 9.92
C SER A 217 -7.54 -20.63 10.43
N ARG A 218 -6.91 -19.47 10.26
CA ARG A 218 -5.55 -19.23 10.79
C ARG A 218 -5.55 -19.34 12.30
N ASP A 219 -4.49 -19.92 12.87
CA ASP A 219 -4.34 -19.99 14.33
C ASP A 219 -4.28 -18.60 14.95
N GLY A 220 -5.13 -18.37 15.95
CA GLY A 220 -5.26 -17.07 16.62
C GLY A 220 -5.93 -15.98 15.79
N ALA A 221 -6.62 -16.33 14.69
CA ALA A 221 -7.34 -15.36 13.86
C ALA A 221 -8.42 -14.64 14.67
N ILE A 222 -8.46 -13.31 14.54
CA ILE A 222 -9.43 -12.46 15.19
C ILE A 222 -9.55 -11.13 14.42
N TYR A 223 -10.76 -10.59 14.30
CA TYR A 223 -10.95 -9.26 13.73
C TYR A 223 -10.37 -8.20 14.68
N ASN A 224 -9.28 -7.57 14.24
CA ASN A 224 -8.55 -6.60 15.04
C ASN A 224 -9.11 -5.18 14.83
N CYS A 225 -9.92 -4.72 15.78
CA CYS A 225 -10.50 -3.38 15.76
C CYS A 225 -9.45 -2.26 15.90
N GLN A 226 -8.20 -2.57 16.27
CA GLN A 226 -7.11 -1.59 16.37
C GLN A 226 -6.38 -1.36 15.02
N THR A 227 -6.81 -2.02 13.97
CA THR A 227 -6.29 -1.80 12.61
C THR A 227 -7.10 -0.74 11.90
N LEU A 228 -6.43 0.26 11.34
CA LEU A 228 -7.00 1.28 10.47
C LEU A 228 -6.37 1.14 9.08
N GLY A 229 -7.19 1.09 8.05
CA GLY A 229 -6.75 1.01 6.68
C GLY A 229 -6.98 2.30 5.89
N LEU A 230 -6.13 2.57 4.93
CA LEU A 230 -6.28 3.64 3.94
C LEU A 230 -6.39 3.01 2.55
N ARG A 231 -7.45 3.36 1.85
CA ARG A 231 -7.77 2.85 0.52
C ARG A 231 -8.03 3.99 -0.47
N VAL A 232 -7.50 3.86 -1.70
CA VAL A 232 -7.63 4.90 -2.74
C VAL A 232 -8.37 4.33 -3.94
N ASP A 233 -9.67 4.62 -4.03
CA ASP A 233 -10.57 4.19 -5.11
C ASP A 233 -11.16 5.39 -5.85
N THR A 234 -11.65 5.18 -7.07
CA THR A 234 -12.54 6.15 -7.70
C THR A 234 -13.97 5.97 -7.19
N LYS A 235 -14.76 7.06 -7.24
CA LYS A 235 -16.21 6.96 -7.01
C LYS A 235 -16.86 5.96 -7.97
N GLU A 236 -16.37 5.91 -9.21
CA GLU A 236 -16.83 4.96 -10.22
C GLU A 236 -16.41 3.53 -9.91
N GLU A 237 -15.20 3.29 -9.39
CA GLU A 237 -14.76 1.96 -8.94
C GLU A 237 -15.64 1.45 -7.80
N ILE A 238 -16.00 2.32 -6.86
CA ILE A 238 -16.95 2.00 -5.80
C ILE A 238 -18.36 1.78 -6.36
N LYS A 239 -18.82 2.65 -7.28
CA LYS A 239 -20.11 2.49 -7.97
C LYS A 239 -20.15 1.33 -8.96
N ALA A 240 -19.04 1.00 -9.62
CA ALA A 240 -18.95 -0.09 -10.61
C ALA A 240 -19.21 -1.48 -10.01
N VAL A 241 -19.22 -1.61 -8.69
CA VAL A 241 -19.77 -2.80 -8.03
C VAL A 241 -21.27 -2.93 -8.33
N PHE A 242 -21.96 -1.82 -8.67
CA PHE A 242 -23.41 -1.73 -8.84
C PHE A 242 -23.88 -1.25 -10.22
N GLU A 243 -23.02 -0.63 -11.05
CA GLU A 243 -23.37 -0.04 -12.34
C GLU A 243 -22.46 -0.46 -13.49
N LYS A 244 -23.00 -0.50 -14.73
CA LYS A 244 -22.22 -0.83 -15.94
C LYS A 244 -21.21 0.28 -16.26
N THR A 245 -19.92 -0.06 -16.23
CA THR A 245 -18.83 0.83 -16.62
C THR A 245 -18.82 1.10 -18.14
N ARG A 246 -18.39 2.31 -18.54
CA ARG A 246 -18.21 2.64 -19.97
C ARG A 246 -16.98 1.91 -20.53
N PRO A 247 -17.07 1.33 -21.74
CA PRO A 247 -15.94 0.65 -22.37
C PRO A 247 -14.78 1.64 -22.58
N GLN A 248 -13.57 1.21 -22.20
CA GLN A 248 -12.32 1.93 -22.50
C GLN A 248 -11.71 1.37 -23.78
N PRO A 249 -11.29 2.20 -24.75
CA PRO A 249 -10.64 1.71 -25.96
C PRO A 249 -9.23 1.16 -25.63
N ILE A 250 -8.93 -0.04 -26.14
CA ILE A 250 -7.62 -0.67 -26.02
C ILE A 250 -6.97 -0.66 -27.40
N LYS A 251 -5.94 0.18 -27.60
CA LYS A 251 -5.36 0.45 -28.92
C LYS A 251 -3.97 -0.17 -29.13
N ASN A 252 -3.31 -0.58 -28.07
CA ASN A 252 -1.96 -1.12 -28.13
C ASN A 252 -1.71 -2.14 -27.02
N ILE A 253 -0.60 -2.88 -27.13
CA ILE A 253 -0.25 -3.96 -26.21
C ILE A 253 -0.04 -3.46 -24.75
N LYS A 254 0.46 -2.23 -24.55
CA LYS A 254 0.63 -1.67 -23.21
C LYS A 254 -0.72 -1.38 -22.55
N GLU A 255 -1.66 -0.82 -23.30
CA GLU A 255 -3.03 -0.58 -22.82
C GLU A 255 -3.76 -1.90 -22.54
N PHE A 256 -3.60 -2.91 -23.42
CA PHE A 256 -4.16 -4.24 -23.22
C PHE A 256 -3.63 -4.89 -21.95
N MET A 257 -2.31 -4.90 -21.76
CA MET A 257 -1.70 -5.50 -20.58
C MET A 257 -2.07 -4.72 -19.30
N GLY A 258 -2.10 -3.38 -19.38
CA GLY A 258 -2.57 -2.54 -18.27
C GLY A 258 -4.02 -2.79 -17.88
N ALA A 259 -4.91 -2.95 -18.87
CA ALA A 259 -6.31 -3.29 -18.63
C ALA A 259 -6.50 -4.70 -18.04
N LEU A 260 -5.70 -5.67 -18.53
CA LEU A 260 -5.74 -7.04 -18.02
C LEU A 260 -5.30 -7.11 -16.55
N ILE A 261 -4.15 -6.49 -16.23
CA ILE A 261 -3.61 -6.49 -14.85
C ILE A 261 -4.52 -5.67 -13.94
N GLY A 262 -4.94 -4.47 -14.36
CA GLY A 262 -5.82 -3.62 -13.58
C GLY A 262 -7.16 -4.29 -13.28
N GLY A 263 -7.77 -4.94 -14.28
CA GLY A 263 -9.01 -5.70 -14.10
C GLY A 263 -8.85 -6.91 -13.18
N TYR A 264 -7.70 -7.58 -13.25
CA TYR A 264 -7.41 -8.69 -12.34
C TYR A 264 -7.22 -8.20 -10.89
N MET A 265 -6.40 -7.16 -10.68
CA MET A 265 -6.16 -6.57 -9.35
C MET A 265 -7.46 -6.05 -8.71
N GLU A 266 -8.30 -5.41 -9.51
CA GLU A 266 -9.62 -4.93 -9.07
C GLU A 266 -10.55 -6.10 -8.69
N GLY A 267 -10.54 -7.18 -9.49
CA GLY A 267 -11.28 -8.41 -9.16
C GLY A 267 -10.82 -9.03 -7.85
N MET A 268 -9.50 -9.09 -7.61
CA MET A 268 -8.93 -9.62 -6.37
C MET A 268 -9.26 -8.76 -5.15
N ASN A 269 -9.25 -7.43 -5.27
CA ASN A 269 -9.68 -6.53 -4.19
C ASN A 269 -11.08 -6.84 -3.67
N LYS A 270 -12.00 -7.20 -4.57
CA LYS A 270 -13.39 -7.53 -4.21
C LYS A 270 -13.53 -8.84 -3.44
N ILE A 271 -12.62 -9.80 -3.67
CA ILE A 271 -12.67 -11.13 -3.05
C ILE A 271 -12.18 -11.08 -1.59
N HIS A 272 -11.19 -10.24 -1.28
CA HIS A 272 -10.51 -10.24 0.02
C HIS A 272 -11.14 -9.31 1.07
N LEU A 273 -12.10 -8.47 0.69
CA LEU A 273 -12.73 -7.55 1.62
C LEU A 273 -13.85 -8.25 2.40
N HIS A 274 -13.72 -8.25 3.73
CA HIS A 274 -14.82 -8.64 4.60
C HIS A 274 -15.87 -7.52 4.67
N LYS A 275 -17.15 -7.90 4.78
CA LYS A 275 -18.28 -6.96 4.88
C LYS A 275 -18.15 -5.91 6.01
N ASN A 276 -17.30 -6.16 7.00
CA ASN A 276 -17.08 -5.25 8.13
C ASN A 276 -15.81 -4.38 7.97
N ASP A 277 -14.98 -4.60 6.93
CA ASP A 277 -13.70 -3.87 6.77
C ASP A 277 -13.90 -2.38 6.50
N TRP A 278 -15.08 -1.99 6.00
CA TRP A 278 -15.43 -0.59 5.80
C TRP A 278 -15.46 0.19 7.14
N HIS A 279 -15.73 -0.45 8.28
CA HIS A 279 -15.73 0.20 9.60
C HIS A 279 -14.32 0.67 10.04
N ARG A 280 -13.28 0.06 9.50
CA ARG A 280 -11.88 0.36 9.82
C ARG A 280 -11.09 0.85 8.60
N THR A 281 -11.78 1.34 7.56
CA THR A 281 -11.17 1.81 6.32
C THR A 281 -11.51 3.27 6.06
N ILE A 282 -10.46 4.08 5.87
CA ILE A 282 -10.57 5.43 5.31
C ILE A 282 -10.54 5.30 3.80
N TYR A 283 -11.65 5.64 3.14
CA TYR A 283 -11.71 5.71 1.68
C TYR A 283 -11.30 7.10 1.19
N ILE A 284 -10.46 7.12 0.17
CA ILE A 284 -9.94 8.32 -0.46
C ILE A 284 -10.31 8.29 -1.93
N ASP A 285 -10.97 9.34 -2.42
CA ASP A 285 -11.29 9.46 -3.84
C ASP A 285 -10.02 9.74 -4.66
N SER A 286 -9.71 8.87 -5.60
CA SER A 286 -8.56 9.00 -6.51
C SER A 286 -8.79 10.01 -7.63
N LEU A 287 -9.96 10.67 -7.69
CA LEU A 287 -10.35 11.70 -8.67
C LEU A 287 -10.19 11.25 -10.14
N GLY A 288 -10.34 9.93 -10.39
CA GLY A 288 -10.17 9.35 -11.73
C GLY A 288 -8.71 9.22 -12.18
N VAL A 289 -7.73 9.51 -11.33
CA VAL A 289 -6.30 9.30 -11.63
C VAL A 289 -6.01 7.81 -11.76
N LYS A 290 -5.34 7.42 -12.85
CA LYS A 290 -4.96 6.02 -13.09
C LYS A 290 -3.70 5.62 -12.32
N THR A 291 -3.64 4.39 -11.84
CA THR A 291 -2.51 3.81 -11.10
C THR A 291 -1.15 4.02 -11.77
N THR A 292 -1.10 3.99 -13.11
CA THR A 292 0.13 4.10 -13.90
C THR A 292 0.33 5.47 -14.57
N GLN A 293 -0.41 6.49 -14.15
CA GLN A 293 -0.28 7.86 -14.66
C GLN A 293 0.86 8.59 -13.94
N PHE A 294 2.11 8.24 -14.25
CA PHE A 294 3.30 8.70 -13.52
C PHE A 294 3.64 10.20 -13.67
N ASP A 295 3.06 10.88 -14.64
CA ASP A 295 3.27 12.31 -14.90
C ASP A 295 2.07 13.11 -14.38
N LEU A 296 1.99 13.27 -13.05
CA LEU A 296 1.00 14.13 -12.42
C LEU A 296 1.53 15.57 -12.36
N ASP A 297 0.68 16.53 -12.69
CA ASP A 297 0.96 17.94 -12.43
C ASP A 297 0.72 18.30 -10.95
N ASP A 298 1.31 19.41 -10.51
CA ASP A 298 1.20 19.86 -9.12
C ASP A 298 -0.25 20.10 -8.68
N SER A 299 -1.11 20.59 -9.59
CA SER A 299 -2.54 20.80 -9.31
C SER A 299 -3.27 19.48 -9.02
N THR A 300 -2.95 18.42 -9.77
CA THR A 300 -3.51 17.08 -9.54
C THR A 300 -2.98 16.48 -8.24
N ILE A 301 -1.70 16.66 -7.94
CA ILE A 301 -1.08 16.24 -6.67
C ILE A 301 -1.80 16.92 -5.49
N ASP A 302 -1.95 18.24 -5.53
CA ASP A 302 -2.59 19.00 -4.45
C ASP A 302 -4.07 18.59 -4.27
N LYS A 303 -4.80 18.29 -5.35
CA LYS A 303 -6.17 17.75 -5.28
C LYS A 303 -6.23 16.36 -4.65
N LEU A 304 -5.29 15.47 -4.98
CA LEU A 304 -5.22 14.14 -4.37
C LEU A 304 -4.94 14.22 -2.86
N ILE A 305 -4.03 15.11 -2.44
CA ILE A 305 -3.76 15.35 -1.03
C ILE A 305 -5.01 15.87 -0.32
N LYS A 306 -5.70 16.85 -0.93
CA LYS A 306 -6.96 17.36 -0.39
C LYS A 306 -8.04 16.28 -0.30
N SER A 307 -8.09 15.38 -1.27
CA SER A 307 -8.98 14.21 -1.22
C SER A 307 -8.64 13.29 -0.04
N GLY A 308 -7.36 13.05 0.23
CA GLY A 308 -6.92 12.30 1.40
C GLY A 308 -7.34 12.95 2.72
N GLN A 309 -7.16 14.28 2.85
CA GLN A 309 -7.65 15.04 4.02
C GLN A 309 -9.15 14.89 4.20
N ASN A 310 -9.93 15.05 3.12
CA ASN A 310 -11.38 14.94 3.15
C ASN A 310 -11.82 13.53 3.56
N GLY A 311 -11.29 12.48 2.93
CA GLY A 311 -11.63 11.09 3.25
C GLY A 311 -11.38 10.75 4.73
N ALA A 312 -10.23 11.17 5.27
CA ALA A 312 -9.92 10.98 6.69
C ALA A 312 -10.85 11.80 7.60
N THR A 313 -11.14 13.04 7.24
CA THR A 313 -12.06 13.90 8.02
C THR A 313 -13.46 13.30 8.06
N ASP A 314 -13.99 12.88 6.92
CA ASP A 314 -15.32 12.27 6.80
C ASP A 314 -15.41 10.97 7.60
N TYR A 315 -14.37 10.13 7.52
CA TYR A 315 -14.29 8.91 8.34
C TYR A 315 -14.37 9.21 9.82
N PHE A 316 -13.58 10.16 10.35
CA PHE A 316 -13.59 10.45 11.78
C PHE A 316 -14.85 11.17 12.26
N ASN A 317 -15.48 11.98 11.43
CA ASN A 317 -16.77 12.58 11.75
C ASN A 317 -17.85 11.49 11.92
N TRP A 318 -17.88 10.52 11.00
CA TRP A 318 -18.75 9.35 11.12
C TRP A 318 -18.37 8.48 12.33
N PHE A 319 -17.09 8.17 12.50
CA PHE A 319 -16.59 7.26 13.54
C PHE A 319 -16.88 7.77 14.97
N GLN A 320 -16.90 9.09 15.18
CA GLN A 320 -17.23 9.71 16.46
C GLN A 320 -18.73 9.77 16.72
N ASN A 321 -19.53 9.78 15.68
CA ASN A 321 -20.99 9.87 15.76
C ASN A 321 -21.63 8.78 14.89
N PRO A 322 -21.47 7.50 15.26
CA PRO A 322 -21.90 6.39 14.42
C PRO A 322 -23.41 6.22 14.33
N GLY A 323 -24.26 7.07 14.91
CA GLY A 323 -25.72 7.03 14.82
C GLY A 323 -26.29 6.05 13.77
N ASP A 324 -27.55 6.09 13.39
CA ASP A 324 -28.13 5.29 12.29
C ASP A 324 -27.62 5.71 10.88
N GLN A 325 -26.48 6.41 10.81
CA GLN A 325 -25.90 6.87 9.55
C GLN A 325 -24.96 5.80 8.99
N GLU A 326 -25.32 5.30 7.82
CA GLU A 326 -24.38 4.60 6.98
C GLU A 326 -23.16 5.48 6.71
N TYR A 327 -21.97 4.85 6.62
CA TYR A 327 -20.74 5.56 6.27
C TYR A 327 -20.95 6.37 4.98
N PRO A 328 -20.40 7.61 4.86
CA PRO A 328 -20.70 8.54 3.77
C PRO A 328 -20.58 7.96 2.36
N TRP A 329 -19.71 6.96 2.16
CA TRP A 329 -19.51 6.31 0.88
C TRP A 329 -20.63 5.35 0.46
N ASN A 330 -21.46 4.89 1.42
CA ASN A 330 -22.65 4.09 1.10
C ASN A 330 -23.82 4.96 0.59
N LYS A 331 -23.72 6.30 0.72
CA LYS A 331 -24.72 7.28 0.29
C LYS A 331 -24.41 7.94 -1.06
N ILE A 332 -23.47 7.39 -1.85
CA ILE A 332 -23.20 7.88 -3.18
C ILE A 332 -24.35 7.40 -4.11
N ASN A 333 -25.45 8.13 -4.07
CA ASN A 333 -26.52 8.07 -5.07
C ASN A 333 -26.09 8.77 -6.36
#